data_570aafe43780b53eb0943d7df8228199
#
_entry.id   570aafe43780b53eb0943d7df8228199
#
_cell.length_a   1.000
_cell.length_b   1.000
_cell.length_c   1.000
_cell.angle_alpha   90.00
_cell.angle_beta   90.00
_cell.angle_gamma   90.00
#
_symmetry.space_group_name_H-M   'P 1'
#
loop_
_entity.id
_entity.type
_entity.pdbx_description
1 polymer ?
#
loop_
_entity_poly.entity_id
_entity_poly.type
_entity_poly.pdbx_seq_one_letter_code
_entity_poly.pdbx_strand_id
1 'polypeptide(L)'
;MPMTEADIKWVEEPKIGLLEQMYLPAIFQGLGTTVRHSMKAMFGGGAITQQFPEVRPQLPANYRGVHRLNRDEQGRVRCVACYMCSTACPAHCIDIVAAPSPWPDREKYPETFVIDELRCIYCGMCEQACPVDAI
;
A
#
# COMPACT_ATOMS: atom_id res chain seq x y z
N MET A 1 16.80 -13.16 17.44
CA MET A 1 17.90 -12.72 18.33
C MET A 1 17.26 -11.91 19.45
N PRO A 2 17.61 -12.14 20.73
CA PRO A 2 17.12 -11.31 21.82
C PRO A 2 17.77 -9.91 21.69
N MET A 3 16.93 -8.86 21.80
CA MET A 3 17.42 -7.49 21.84
C MET A 3 18.27 -7.27 23.10
N THR A 4 19.45 -6.70 22.94
CA THR A 4 20.33 -6.32 24.04
C THR A 4 20.11 -4.85 24.42
N GLU A 5 20.47 -4.46 25.65
CA GLU A 5 20.35 -3.05 26.07
C GLU A 5 21.12 -2.08 25.15
N ALA A 6 22.14 -2.56 24.45
CA ALA A 6 22.90 -1.77 23.49
C ALA A 6 22.10 -1.42 22.21
N ASP A 7 21.04 -2.20 21.92
CA ASP A 7 20.17 -1.98 20.76
C ASP A 7 19.05 -0.96 21.06
N ILE A 8 18.94 -0.52 22.34
CA ILE A 8 17.91 0.42 22.80
C ILE A 8 18.49 1.83 22.77
N LYS A 9 17.99 2.66 21.88
CA LYS A 9 18.31 4.08 21.86
C LYS A 9 17.36 4.83 22.80
N TRP A 10 17.85 5.18 23.97
CA TRP A 10 17.12 6.04 24.89
C TRP A 10 17.03 7.47 24.31
N VAL A 11 15.83 7.98 24.16
CA VAL A 11 15.59 9.36 23.74
C VAL A 11 15.33 10.17 25.01
N GLU A 12 16.19 11.15 25.29
CA GLU A 12 15.97 12.09 26.40
C GLU A 12 14.74 12.94 26.09
N GLU A 13 13.86 13.10 27.08
CA GLU A 13 12.73 14.00 26.96
C GLU A 13 13.21 15.45 26.79
N PRO A 14 12.70 16.19 25.79
CA PRO A 14 13.06 17.58 25.60
C PRO A 14 12.64 18.40 26.83
N LYS A 15 13.55 19.22 27.36
CA LYS A 15 13.27 20.15 28.46
C LYS A 15 12.39 21.28 27.93
N ILE A 16 11.10 21.20 28.18
CA ILE A 16 10.10 22.16 27.73
C ILE A 16 10.14 23.40 28.64
N GLY A 17 10.37 24.58 28.07
CA GLY A 17 10.31 25.86 28.80
C GLY A 17 8.86 26.25 29.17
N LEU A 18 8.72 27.18 30.12
CA LEU A 18 7.40 27.65 30.58
C LEU A 18 6.51 28.17 29.42
N LEU A 19 7.10 28.90 28.47
CA LEU A 19 6.37 29.39 27.29
C LEU A 19 5.94 28.27 26.35
N GLU A 20 6.74 27.21 26.21
CA GLU A 20 6.41 26.05 25.41
C GLU A 20 5.30 25.21 26.07
N GLN A 21 5.28 25.13 27.41
CA GLN A 21 4.21 24.49 28.17
C GLN A 21 2.86 25.17 27.96
N MET A 22 2.83 26.47 27.70
CA MET A 22 1.59 27.22 27.41
C MET A 22 1.05 26.97 26.00
N TYR A 23 1.75 26.22 25.15
CA TYR A 23 1.39 25.89 23.75
C TYR A 23 1.14 27.09 22.83
N LEU A 24 1.14 28.33 23.33
CA LEU A 24 0.87 29.54 22.56
C LEU A 24 1.86 29.75 21.40
N PRO A 25 3.19 29.61 21.59
CA PRO A 25 4.14 29.74 20.49
C PRO A 25 3.90 28.71 19.39
N ALA A 26 3.58 27.45 19.76
CA ALA A 26 3.29 26.38 18.81
C ALA A 26 2.00 26.65 18.01
N ILE A 27 0.96 27.19 18.66
CA ILE A 27 -0.29 27.59 18.00
C ILE A 27 -0.03 28.69 16.97
N PHE A 28 0.73 29.74 17.34
CA PHE A 28 1.04 30.83 16.41
C PHE A 28 1.92 30.36 15.25
N GLN A 29 2.86 29.48 15.49
CA GLN A 29 3.68 28.86 14.43
C GLN A 29 2.81 28.02 13.48
N GLY A 30 1.91 27.20 14.02
CA GLY A 30 0.97 26.41 13.22
C GLY A 30 0.04 27.28 12.38
N LEU A 31 -0.52 28.34 13.00
CA LEU A 31 -1.38 29.30 12.30
C LEU A 31 -0.62 30.02 11.19
N GLY A 32 0.60 30.48 11.46
CA GLY A 32 1.49 31.11 10.48
C GLY A 32 1.78 30.20 9.28
N THR A 33 2.01 28.91 9.54
CA THR A 33 2.22 27.90 8.50
C THR A 33 0.97 27.76 7.63
N THR A 34 -0.20 27.65 8.24
CA THR A 34 -1.47 27.52 7.54
C THR A 34 -1.77 28.76 6.69
N VAL A 35 -1.60 29.95 7.24
CA VAL A 35 -1.78 31.22 6.50
C VAL A 35 -0.84 31.30 5.31
N ARG A 36 0.43 30.94 5.49
CA ARG A 36 1.41 30.91 4.39
C ARG A 36 0.99 29.95 3.27
N HIS A 37 0.48 28.76 3.61
CA HIS A 37 -0.03 27.80 2.61
C HIS A 37 -1.26 28.34 1.87
N SER A 38 -2.19 28.97 2.60
CA SER A 38 -3.36 29.59 2.01
C SER A 38 -2.99 30.72 1.05
N MET A 39 -2.09 31.60 1.46
CA MET A 39 -1.61 32.69 0.58
C MET A 39 -0.89 32.14 -0.66
N LYS A 40 -0.09 31.11 -0.51
CA LYS A 40 0.57 30.45 -1.64
C LYS A 40 -0.45 29.82 -2.60
N ALA A 41 -1.52 29.22 -2.10
CA ALA A 41 -2.57 28.65 -2.93
C ALA A 41 -3.38 29.73 -3.67
N MET A 42 -3.66 30.86 -3.02
CA MET A 42 -4.44 31.96 -3.59
C MET A 42 -3.66 32.78 -4.64
N PHE A 43 -2.39 33.06 -4.38
CA PHE A 43 -1.60 34.00 -5.19
C PHE A 43 -0.48 33.34 -5.99
N GLY A 44 -0.05 32.13 -5.61
CA GLY A 44 1.10 31.47 -6.20
C GLY A 44 0.80 30.35 -7.19
N GLY A 45 -0.46 30.09 -7.53
CA GLY A 45 -0.84 29.00 -8.44
C GLY A 45 -0.42 27.59 -7.97
N GLY A 46 -0.09 27.46 -6.68
CA GLY A 46 0.45 26.24 -6.08
C GLY A 46 -0.60 25.30 -5.46
N ALA A 47 -1.82 25.28 -5.98
CA ALA A 47 -2.82 24.29 -5.56
C ALA A 47 -2.36 22.89 -6.02
N ILE A 48 -2.16 21.99 -5.04
CA ILE A 48 -1.73 20.60 -5.30
C ILE A 48 -2.92 19.76 -5.83
N THR A 49 -4.12 20.31 -5.79
CA THR A 49 -5.35 19.64 -6.19
C THR A 49 -5.32 19.30 -7.68
N GLN A 50 -5.56 18.04 -8.00
CA GLN A 50 -5.72 17.58 -9.38
C GLN A 50 -7.20 17.44 -9.69
N GLN A 51 -7.61 17.96 -10.84
CA GLN A 51 -8.99 17.93 -11.29
C GLN A 51 -9.30 16.56 -11.92
N PHE A 52 -9.66 15.59 -11.09
CA PHE A 52 -10.13 14.30 -11.60
C PHE A 52 -11.60 14.44 -12.05
N PRO A 53 -12.04 13.87 -13.19
CA PRO A 53 -11.30 12.92 -14.06
C PRO A 53 -10.48 13.54 -15.21
N GLU A 54 -10.51 14.87 -15.38
CA GLU A 54 -9.86 15.57 -16.51
C GLU A 54 -8.34 15.39 -16.48
N VAL A 55 -7.76 15.48 -15.29
CA VAL A 55 -6.32 15.23 -15.08
C VAL A 55 -6.16 13.99 -14.22
N ARG A 56 -5.62 12.93 -14.82
CA ARG A 56 -5.29 11.71 -14.08
C ARG A 56 -3.96 11.88 -13.35
N PRO A 57 -3.89 11.53 -12.06
CA PRO A 57 -2.63 11.57 -11.32
C PRO A 57 -1.62 10.60 -11.94
N GLN A 58 -0.36 11.03 -12.01
CA GLN A 58 0.72 10.12 -12.37
C GLN A 58 1.00 9.20 -11.17
N LEU A 59 0.73 7.92 -11.36
CA LEU A 59 0.96 6.92 -10.33
C LEU A 59 2.46 6.59 -10.26
N PRO A 60 3.06 6.50 -9.06
CA PRO A 60 4.43 6.06 -8.90
C PRO A 60 4.58 4.58 -9.32
N ALA A 61 5.80 4.17 -9.70
CA ALA A 61 6.08 2.79 -10.14
C ALA A 61 5.70 1.73 -9.09
N ASN A 62 5.76 2.10 -7.80
CA ASN A 62 5.45 1.21 -6.68
C ASN A 62 4.01 1.39 -6.17
N TYR A 63 3.11 1.92 -7.00
CA TYR A 63 1.72 2.08 -6.61
C TYR A 63 1.02 0.73 -6.48
N ARG A 64 0.40 0.48 -5.33
CA ARG A 64 -0.36 -0.73 -5.04
C ARG A 64 -1.84 -0.43 -5.21
N GLY A 65 -2.39 -0.89 -6.31
CA GLY A 65 -3.81 -0.75 -6.64
C GLY A 65 -4.57 -2.07 -6.53
N VAL A 66 -5.78 -2.10 -7.10
CA VAL A 66 -6.63 -3.29 -7.15
C VAL A 66 -5.92 -4.41 -7.92
N HIS A 67 -5.89 -5.58 -7.30
CA HIS A 67 -5.22 -6.76 -7.85
C HIS A 67 -5.93 -7.30 -9.09
N ARG A 68 -5.15 -7.91 -9.96
CA ARG A 68 -5.67 -8.65 -11.11
C ARG A 68 -4.77 -9.84 -11.41
N LEU A 69 -5.35 -10.90 -11.93
CA LEU A 69 -4.54 -12.01 -12.45
C LEU A 69 -4.01 -11.67 -13.85
N ASN A 70 -2.70 -11.80 -13.99
CA ASN A 70 -2.02 -11.65 -15.26
C ASN A 70 -2.36 -12.83 -16.19
N ARG A 71 -2.40 -12.54 -17.49
CA ARG A 71 -2.65 -13.54 -18.53
C ARG A 71 -1.39 -13.77 -19.34
N ASP A 72 -1.27 -14.97 -19.87
CA ASP A 72 -0.22 -15.32 -20.83
C ASP A 72 -0.57 -14.81 -22.26
N GLU A 73 0.32 -15.07 -23.22
CA GLU A 73 0.13 -14.66 -24.61
C GLU A 73 -1.09 -15.32 -25.27
N GLN A 74 -1.53 -16.47 -24.74
CA GLN A 74 -2.72 -17.20 -25.18
C GLN A 74 -4.01 -16.74 -24.49
N GLY A 75 -3.93 -15.70 -23.63
CA GLY A 75 -5.07 -15.15 -22.88
C GLY A 75 -5.50 -15.98 -21.68
N ARG A 76 -4.76 -17.03 -21.31
CA ARG A 76 -5.03 -17.86 -20.15
C ARG A 76 -4.44 -17.22 -18.89
N VAL A 77 -5.06 -17.46 -17.74
CA VAL A 77 -4.49 -16.99 -16.46
C VAL A 77 -3.16 -17.68 -16.17
N ARG A 78 -2.15 -16.92 -15.77
CA ARG A 78 -0.82 -17.48 -15.42
C ARG A 78 -0.84 -18.26 -14.11
N CYS A 79 -1.84 -18.02 -13.27
CA CYS A 79 -1.98 -18.66 -11.97
C CYS A 79 -2.10 -20.18 -12.08
N VAL A 80 -1.34 -20.89 -11.24
CA VAL A 80 -1.34 -22.36 -11.11
C VAL A 80 -1.99 -22.85 -9.82
N ALA A 81 -2.75 -22.00 -9.15
CA ALA A 81 -3.45 -22.32 -7.89
C ALA A 81 -2.53 -23.00 -6.85
N CYS A 82 -1.35 -22.41 -6.60
CA CYS A 82 -0.37 -22.97 -5.64
C CYS A 82 -0.63 -22.53 -4.18
N TYR A 83 -1.57 -21.63 -3.93
CA TYR A 83 -1.95 -21.10 -2.61
C TYR A 83 -0.88 -20.28 -1.87
N MET A 84 0.27 -20.02 -2.47
CA MET A 84 1.33 -19.24 -1.82
C MET A 84 0.88 -17.83 -1.45
N CYS A 85 0.13 -17.16 -2.33
CA CYS A 85 -0.42 -15.82 -2.07
C CYS A 85 -1.46 -15.82 -0.93
N SER A 86 -2.30 -16.84 -0.84
CA SER A 86 -3.28 -17.00 0.25
C SER A 86 -2.59 -17.22 1.60
N THR A 87 -1.52 -18.04 1.62
CA THR A 87 -0.72 -18.29 2.82
C THR A 87 0.08 -17.07 3.27
N ALA A 88 0.62 -16.29 2.31
CA ALA A 88 1.40 -15.08 2.60
C ALA A 88 0.53 -13.88 3.00
N CYS A 89 -0.77 -13.96 2.81
CA CYS A 89 -1.68 -12.85 3.08
C CYS A 89 -1.91 -12.63 4.59
N PRO A 90 -1.46 -11.51 5.19
CA PRO A 90 -1.65 -11.27 6.62
C PRO A 90 -3.11 -10.98 6.99
N ALA A 91 -3.92 -10.54 6.04
CA ALA A 91 -5.34 -10.26 6.22
C ALA A 91 -6.24 -11.47 5.92
N HIS A 92 -5.68 -12.60 5.43
CA HIS A 92 -6.42 -13.81 5.03
C HIS A 92 -7.64 -13.49 4.16
N CYS A 93 -7.44 -12.63 3.15
CA CYS A 93 -8.51 -12.14 2.29
C CYS A 93 -8.51 -12.77 0.89
N ILE A 94 -7.72 -13.83 0.66
CA ILE A 94 -7.58 -14.49 -0.65
C ILE A 94 -8.12 -15.91 -0.56
N ASP A 95 -9.20 -16.16 -1.30
CA ASP A 95 -9.82 -17.47 -1.42
C ASP A 95 -9.60 -18.03 -2.83
N ILE A 96 -9.12 -19.28 -2.90
CA ILE A 96 -8.77 -19.95 -4.15
C ILE A 96 -9.45 -21.32 -4.17
N VAL A 97 -10.11 -21.62 -5.25
CA VAL A 97 -10.59 -22.98 -5.55
C VAL A 97 -9.84 -23.49 -6.77
N ALA A 98 -9.07 -24.55 -6.59
CA ALA A 98 -8.30 -25.17 -7.66
C ALA A 98 -9.14 -26.22 -8.39
N ALA A 99 -9.00 -26.29 -9.71
CA ALA A 99 -9.55 -27.36 -10.54
C ALA A 99 -8.42 -28.00 -11.42
N PRO A 100 -8.62 -29.22 -11.88
CA PRO A 100 -7.72 -29.84 -12.85
C PRO A 100 -7.62 -29.00 -14.12
N SER A 101 -6.38 -28.80 -14.60
CA SER A 101 -6.17 -27.96 -15.77
C SER A 101 -6.63 -28.64 -17.06
N PRO A 102 -7.31 -27.95 -17.95
CA PRO A 102 -7.60 -28.46 -19.30
C PRO A 102 -6.36 -28.40 -20.22
N TRP A 103 -5.27 -27.77 -19.77
CA TRP A 103 -4.03 -27.57 -20.54
C TRP A 103 -2.96 -28.56 -20.07
N PRO A 104 -2.17 -29.14 -21.00
CA PRO A 104 -1.15 -30.14 -20.64
C PRO A 104 0.11 -29.56 -19.98
N ASP A 105 0.27 -28.24 -20.00
CA ASP A 105 1.43 -27.52 -19.46
C ASP A 105 1.39 -27.33 -17.93
N ARG A 106 0.24 -27.60 -17.31
CA ARG A 106 0.03 -27.47 -15.85
C ARG A 106 -1.01 -28.44 -15.34
N GLU A 107 -0.85 -28.87 -14.09
CA GLU A 107 -1.77 -29.84 -13.48
C GLU A 107 -3.09 -29.22 -13.03
N LYS A 108 -3.05 -27.96 -12.56
CA LYS A 108 -4.20 -27.27 -11.97
C LYS A 108 -4.19 -25.78 -12.33
N TYR A 109 -5.37 -25.19 -12.25
CA TYR A 109 -5.60 -23.76 -12.42
C TYR A 109 -6.63 -23.28 -11.39
N PRO A 110 -6.74 -21.97 -11.12
CA PRO A 110 -7.81 -21.46 -10.26
C PRO A 110 -9.14 -21.44 -11.02
N GLU A 111 -10.07 -22.27 -10.62
CA GLU A 111 -11.46 -22.17 -11.06
C GLU A 111 -12.13 -20.93 -10.48
N THR A 112 -11.83 -20.68 -9.20
CA THR A 112 -12.26 -19.45 -8.51
C THR A 112 -11.05 -18.81 -7.82
N PHE A 113 -10.93 -17.51 -7.99
CA PHE A 113 -9.93 -16.69 -7.33
C PHE A 113 -10.58 -15.40 -6.87
N VAL A 114 -10.73 -15.24 -5.57
CA VAL A 114 -11.42 -14.10 -4.96
C VAL A 114 -10.49 -13.41 -3.97
N ILE A 115 -10.42 -12.09 -4.04
CA ILE A 115 -9.78 -11.23 -3.04
C ILE A 115 -10.86 -10.36 -2.43
N ASP A 116 -11.03 -10.43 -1.11
CA ASP A 116 -11.89 -9.52 -0.37
C ASP A 116 -11.18 -8.18 -0.20
N GLU A 117 -11.50 -7.24 -1.10
CA GLU A 117 -10.88 -5.92 -1.13
C GLU A 117 -11.21 -5.05 0.10
N LEU A 118 -12.28 -5.37 0.84
CA LEU A 118 -12.62 -4.67 2.09
C LEU A 118 -11.70 -5.07 3.24
N ARG A 119 -11.15 -6.30 3.20
CA ARG A 119 -10.17 -6.78 4.17
C ARG A 119 -8.72 -6.58 3.71
N CYS A 120 -8.51 -6.37 2.43
CA CYS A 120 -7.18 -6.20 1.85
C CYS A 120 -6.52 -4.92 2.35
N ILE A 121 -5.29 -5.02 2.84
CA ILE A 121 -4.48 -3.87 3.28
C ILE A 121 -3.49 -3.38 2.20
N TYR A 122 -3.57 -3.92 0.99
CA TYR A 122 -2.72 -3.56 -0.15
C TYR A 122 -1.22 -3.63 0.14
N CYS A 123 -0.77 -4.62 0.94
CA CYS A 123 0.64 -4.76 1.34
C CYS A 123 1.56 -5.29 0.24
N GLY A 124 1.02 -5.96 -0.81
CA GLY A 124 1.79 -6.52 -1.92
C GLY A 124 2.51 -7.86 -1.63
N MET A 125 2.31 -8.47 -0.44
CA MET A 125 2.95 -9.74 -0.10
C MET A 125 2.50 -10.89 -1.01
N CYS A 126 1.27 -10.85 -1.52
CA CYS A 126 0.76 -11.84 -2.47
C CYS A 126 1.52 -11.83 -3.80
N GLU A 127 1.88 -10.65 -4.30
CA GLU A 127 2.71 -10.47 -5.49
C GLU A 127 4.12 -11.02 -5.25
N GLN A 128 4.74 -10.66 -4.13
CA GLN A 128 6.09 -11.14 -3.79
C GLN A 128 6.17 -12.65 -3.58
N ALA A 129 5.10 -13.27 -3.08
CA ALA A 129 5.02 -14.72 -2.84
C ALA A 129 4.67 -15.51 -4.10
N CYS A 130 4.27 -14.87 -5.19
CA CYS A 130 3.83 -15.56 -6.41
C CYS A 130 5.01 -16.09 -7.23
N PRO A 131 5.17 -17.44 -7.38
CA PRO A 131 6.31 -18.00 -8.10
C PRO A 131 6.20 -17.87 -9.64
N VAL A 132 5.04 -17.45 -10.14
CA VAL A 132 4.75 -17.38 -11.58
C VAL A 132 4.33 -15.99 -12.05
N ASP A 133 4.51 -14.97 -11.21
CA ASP A 133 4.12 -13.57 -11.48
C ASP A 133 2.69 -13.45 -12.03
N ALA A 134 1.76 -14.14 -11.37
CA ALA A 134 0.37 -14.22 -11.84
C ALA A 134 -0.53 -13.14 -11.22
N ILE A 135 -0.09 -12.46 -10.15
CA ILE A 135 -0.89 -11.46 -9.42
C ILE A 135 -0.13 -10.15 -9.34
#